data_37d7f6dafbc9833d98bb2808e9d5c155
#
_entry.id   37d7f6dafbc9833d98bb2808e9d5c155
#
_cell.length_a   1.000
_cell.length_b   1.000
_cell.length_c   1.000
_cell.angle_alpha   90.00
_cell.angle_beta   90.00
_cell.angle_gamma   90.00
#
_symmetry.space_group_name_H-M   'P 1'
#
loop_
_entity.id
_entity.type
_entity.pdbx_description
1 polymer ?
#
loop_
_entity_poly.entity_id
_entity_poly.type
_entity_poly.pdbx_seq_one_letter_code
_entity_poly.pdbx_strand_id
1 'polypeptide(L)'
;MKVRLILVYLFIFVALGFLQELLKVNINYQIEVGDSIPGFFDASPAERNEMLEERFVYAPFDYYYSHASIEVLSYFSRSQLVMMKWVLTLGLVTLYYFLNTRVVKLLVQGQRAVKVHLGLYVALFGFSLGIFLIGKIIGMQESAFAISRKIVGFLESPISIAFIWAGYKLEQLQKVKES
;
A
#
# COMPACT_ATOMS: atom_id res chain seq x y z
N MET A 1 -17.13 6.87 -24.55
CA MET A 1 -16.12 5.82 -24.38
C MET A 1 -15.17 6.08 -23.20
N LYS A 2 -14.53 7.26 -23.09
CA LYS A 2 -13.57 7.60 -22.00
C LYS A 2 -14.18 7.48 -20.59
N VAL A 3 -15.42 7.93 -20.36
CA VAL A 3 -16.08 7.87 -19.04
C VAL A 3 -16.26 6.43 -18.55
N ARG A 4 -16.72 5.52 -19.42
CA ARG A 4 -16.87 4.09 -19.03
C ARG A 4 -15.54 3.47 -18.62
N LEU A 5 -14.47 3.82 -19.32
CA LEU A 5 -13.13 3.32 -19.02
C LEU A 5 -12.61 3.85 -17.67
N ILE A 6 -12.85 5.12 -17.37
CA ILE A 6 -12.50 5.73 -16.07
C ILE A 6 -13.27 5.03 -14.94
N LEU A 7 -14.55 4.73 -15.11
CA LEU A 7 -15.35 4.00 -14.11
C LEU A 7 -14.81 2.58 -13.87
N VAL A 8 -14.39 1.89 -14.94
CA VAL A 8 -13.73 0.57 -14.81
C VAL A 8 -12.44 0.67 -14.01
N TYR A 9 -11.59 1.66 -14.28
CA TYR A 9 -10.38 1.88 -13.50
C TYR A 9 -10.69 2.21 -12.04
N LEU A 10 -11.70 3.05 -11.78
CA LEU A 10 -12.11 3.36 -10.41
C LEU A 10 -12.56 2.10 -9.65
N PHE A 11 -13.33 1.24 -10.30
CA PHE A 11 -13.73 -0.05 -9.73
C PHE A 11 -12.52 -0.94 -9.42
N ILE A 12 -11.54 -1.01 -10.35
CA ILE A 12 -10.29 -1.75 -10.13
C ILE A 12 -9.52 -1.18 -8.93
N PHE A 13 -9.44 0.15 -8.78
CA PHE A 13 -8.81 0.78 -7.62
C PHE A 13 -9.47 0.38 -6.30
N VAL A 14 -10.80 0.41 -6.24
CA VAL A 14 -11.55 0.01 -5.05
C VAL A 14 -11.32 -1.47 -4.72
N ALA A 15 -11.40 -2.34 -5.73
CA ALA A 15 -11.19 -3.78 -5.55
C ALA A 15 -9.76 -4.09 -5.08
N LEU A 16 -8.76 -3.45 -5.68
CA LEU A 16 -7.36 -3.59 -5.27
C LEU A 16 -7.11 -3.03 -3.88
N GLY A 17 -7.70 -1.88 -3.54
CA GLY A 17 -7.60 -1.31 -2.19
C GLY A 17 -8.15 -2.26 -1.13
N PHE A 18 -9.30 -2.87 -1.39
CA PHE A 18 -9.89 -3.86 -0.50
C PHE A 18 -9.00 -5.11 -0.35
N LEU A 19 -8.53 -5.67 -1.47
CA LEU A 19 -7.64 -6.84 -1.48
C LEU A 19 -6.33 -6.54 -0.75
N GLN A 20 -5.76 -5.37 -0.99
CA GLN A 20 -4.55 -4.89 -0.33
C GLN A 20 -4.72 -4.82 1.19
N GLU A 21 -5.82 -4.21 1.64
CA GLU A 21 -6.09 -4.08 3.07
C GLU A 21 -6.27 -5.45 3.72
N LEU A 22 -7.02 -6.35 3.09
CA LEU A 22 -7.20 -7.72 3.55
C LEU A 22 -5.86 -8.45 3.73
N LEU A 23 -4.98 -8.40 2.72
CA LEU A 23 -3.67 -9.08 2.78
C LEU A 23 -2.74 -8.44 3.81
N LYS A 24 -2.64 -7.10 3.85
CA LYS A 24 -1.77 -6.39 4.79
C LYS A 24 -2.22 -6.57 6.24
N VAL A 25 -3.52 -6.56 6.49
CA VAL A 25 -4.08 -6.75 7.84
C VAL A 25 -3.71 -8.13 8.37
N ASN A 26 -3.92 -9.20 7.60
CA ASN A 26 -3.59 -10.55 8.05
C ASN A 26 -2.10 -10.74 8.34
N ILE A 27 -1.21 -10.23 7.47
CA ILE A 27 0.25 -10.31 7.69
C ILE A 27 0.66 -9.49 8.92
N ASN A 28 0.13 -8.27 9.07
CA ASN A 28 0.44 -7.42 10.22
C ASN A 28 -0.02 -8.05 11.53
N TYR A 29 -1.25 -8.58 11.55
CA TYR A 29 -1.78 -9.27 12.72
C TYR A 29 -0.88 -10.42 13.16
N GLN A 30 -0.49 -11.29 12.22
CA GLN A 30 0.41 -12.41 12.51
C GLN A 30 1.75 -11.94 13.11
N ILE A 31 2.30 -10.81 12.62
CA ILE A 31 3.55 -10.25 13.15
C ILE A 31 3.31 -9.62 14.53
N GLU A 32 2.31 -8.76 14.68
CA GLU A 32 2.05 -7.99 15.91
C GLU A 32 1.64 -8.91 17.07
N VAL A 33 0.73 -9.84 16.81
CA VAL A 33 0.32 -10.82 17.82
C VAL A 33 1.47 -11.78 18.14
N GLY A 34 2.17 -12.26 17.11
CA GLY A 34 3.31 -13.14 17.30
C GLY A 34 4.46 -12.49 18.10
N ASP A 35 4.75 -11.21 17.86
CA ASP A 35 5.75 -10.45 18.65
C ASP A 35 5.30 -10.23 20.11
N SER A 36 3.98 -10.29 20.39
CA SER A 36 3.42 -10.12 21.74
C SER A 36 3.33 -11.41 22.56
N ILE A 37 3.53 -12.57 21.94
CA ILE A 37 3.47 -13.88 22.60
C ILE A 37 4.90 -14.45 22.70
N PRO A 38 5.45 -14.65 23.92
CA PRO A 38 6.77 -15.23 24.09
C PRO A 38 6.86 -16.61 23.43
N GLY A 39 7.90 -16.83 22.63
CA GLY A 39 8.14 -18.13 21.98
C GLY A 39 7.24 -18.45 20.77
N PHE A 40 6.34 -17.53 20.37
CA PHE A 40 5.41 -17.75 19.24
C PHE A 40 6.12 -18.21 17.97
N PHE A 41 7.17 -17.51 17.55
CA PHE A 41 7.87 -17.85 16.31
C PHE A 41 8.79 -19.07 16.41
N ASP A 42 9.04 -19.56 17.63
CA ASP A 42 9.80 -20.79 17.90
C ASP A 42 8.88 -22.02 17.96
N ALA A 43 7.56 -21.81 18.14
CA ALA A 43 6.56 -22.86 18.19
C ALA A 43 6.27 -23.46 16.81
N SER A 44 5.73 -24.67 16.82
CA SER A 44 5.24 -25.32 15.58
C SER A 44 4.05 -24.56 14.97
N PRO A 45 3.77 -24.72 13.66
CA PRO A 45 2.62 -24.07 13.02
C PRO A 45 1.27 -24.39 13.69
N ALA A 46 1.11 -25.61 14.18
CA ALA A 46 -0.12 -26.03 14.87
C ALA A 46 -0.29 -25.29 16.22
N GLU A 47 0.77 -25.23 17.03
CA GLU A 47 0.77 -24.48 18.29
C GLU A 47 0.55 -22.97 18.06
N ARG A 48 1.14 -22.39 17.01
CA ARG A 48 0.89 -20.98 16.64
C ARG A 48 -0.57 -20.73 16.31
N ASN A 49 -1.22 -21.65 15.58
CA ASN A 49 -2.64 -21.54 15.28
C ASN A 49 -3.48 -21.58 16.55
N GLU A 50 -3.21 -22.47 17.47
CA GLU A 50 -3.89 -22.58 18.75
C GLU A 50 -3.73 -21.28 19.56
N MET A 51 -2.50 -20.75 19.68
CA MET A 51 -2.22 -19.48 20.34
C MET A 51 -2.95 -18.29 19.72
N LEU A 52 -3.16 -18.30 18.41
CA LEU A 52 -3.89 -17.25 17.72
C LEU A 52 -5.40 -17.41 17.89
N GLU A 53 -5.93 -18.62 17.85
CA GLU A 53 -7.36 -18.90 18.05
C GLU A 53 -7.83 -18.51 19.44
N GLU A 54 -7.03 -18.79 20.48
CA GLU A 54 -7.33 -18.35 21.84
C GLU A 54 -7.47 -16.83 21.97
N ARG A 55 -6.69 -16.05 21.19
CA ARG A 55 -6.81 -14.59 21.18
C ARG A 55 -7.97 -14.06 20.35
N PHE A 56 -8.37 -14.78 19.30
CA PHE A 56 -9.52 -14.39 18.47
C PHE A 56 -10.85 -14.39 19.24
N VAL A 57 -11.01 -15.27 20.20
CA VAL A 57 -12.21 -15.34 21.03
C VAL A 57 -12.42 -14.06 21.85
N TYR A 58 -11.33 -13.33 22.15
CA TYR A 58 -11.36 -12.10 22.94
C TYR A 58 -11.43 -10.81 22.10
N ALA A 59 -11.35 -10.88 20.76
CA ALA A 59 -11.41 -9.73 19.87
C ALA A 59 -12.57 -9.83 18.86
N PRO A 60 -13.84 -9.75 19.31
CA PRO A 60 -15.03 -10.04 18.48
C PRO A 60 -15.29 -9.05 17.35
N PHE A 61 -14.48 -8.00 17.18
CA PHE A 61 -14.70 -6.94 16.19
C PHE A 61 -13.75 -6.98 14.98
N ASP A 62 -12.83 -7.95 14.91
CA ASP A 62 -11.87 -8.02 13.82
C ASP A 62 -12.40 -8.85 12.63
N TYR A 63 -13.40 -8.29 11.93
CA TYR A 63 -14.02 -8.89 10.73
C TYR A 63 -13.07 -9.12 9.55
N TYR A 64 -11.83 -8.62 9.63
CA TYR A 64 -10.86 -8.69 8.55
C TYR A 64 -9.96 -9.92 8.61
N TYR A 65 -10.00 -10.67 9.71
CA TYR A 65 -9.17 -11.87 9.89
C TYR A 65 -9.94 -13.11 9.44
N SER A 66 -9.38 -13.84 8.48
CA SER A 66 -9.93 -15.11 8.07
C SER A 66 -9.13 -16.23 8.71
N HIS A 67 -9.79 -17.20 9.32
CA HIS A 67 -9.14 -18.40 9.90
C HIS A 67 -8.21 -19.08 8.88
N ALA A 68 -8.63 -19.20 7.61
CA ALA A 68 -7.81 -19.78 6.56
C ALA A 68 -6.51 -19.00 6.30
N SER A 69 -6.56 -17.65 6.36
CA SER A 69 -5.37 -16.82 6.20
C SER A 69 -4.40 -16.97 7.36
N ILE A 70 -4.91 -17.11 8.57
CA ILE A 70 -4.11 -17.31 9.79
C ILE A 70 -3.41 -18.65 9.73
N GLU A 71 -4.13 -19.71 9.40
CA GLU A 71 -3.58 -21.05 9.26
C GLU A 71 -2.42 -21.08 8.26
N VAL A 72 -2.61 -20.50 7.07
CA VAL A 72 -1.56 -20.44 6.04
C VAL A 72 -0.37 -19.62 6.50
N LEU A 73 -0.59 -18.47 7.16
CA LEU A 73 0.49 -17.57 7.58
C LEU A 73 1.30 -18.13 8.76
N SER A 74 0.76 -19.03 9.57
CA SER A 74 1.46 -19.67 10.69
C SER A 74 2.66 -20.55 10.26
N TYR A 75 2.70 -20.97 9.01
CA TYR A 75 3.84 -21.73 8.46
C TYR A 75 5.07 -20.86 8.19
N PHE A 76 4.94 -19.53 8.21
CA PHE A 76 6.04 -18.62 7.88
C PHE A 76 6.74 -18.11 9.15
N SER A 77 8.06 -18.00 9.07
CA SER A 77 8.84 -17.34 10.11
C SER A 77 8.58 -15.82 10.11
N ARG A 78 8.92 -15.15 11.23
CA ARG A 78 8.81 -13.69 11.34
C ARG A 78 9.50 -12.96 10.19
N SER A 79 10.71 -13.39 9.85
CA SER A 79 11.49 -12.78 8.75
C SER A 79 10.80 -12.95 7.39
N GLN A 80 10.20 -14.12 7.14
CA GLN A 80 9.45 -14.39 5.91
C GLN A 80 8.19 -13.52 5.82
N LEU A 81 7.43 -13.37 6.92
CA LEU A 81 6.26 -12.48 6.96
C LEU A 81 6.64 -11.02 6.71
N VAL A 82 7.73 -10.53 7.30
CA VAL A 82 8.25 -9.19 7.04
C VAL A 82 8.67 -9.04 5.59
N MET A 83 9.35 -10.04 5.00
CA MET A 83 9.71 -10.03 3.59
C MET A 83 8.47 -10.03 2.68
N MET A 84 7.46 -10.85 2.98
CA MET A 84 6.18 -10.87 2.25
C MET A 84 5.50 -9.51 2.27
N LYS A 85 5.49 -8.81 3.41
CA LYS A 85 4.96 -7.45 3.56
C LYS A 85 5.67 -6.46 2.63
N TRP A 86 7.00 -6.53 2.53
CA TRP A 86 7.78 -5.66 1.64
C TRP A 86 7.53 -5.97 0.17
N VAL A 87 7.54 -7.26 -0.21
CA VAL A 87 7.26 -7.69 -1.58
C VAL A 87 5.86 -7.28 -2.01
N LEU A 88 4.87 -7.48 -1.13
CA LEU A 88 3.50 -7.05 -1.38
C LEU A 88 3.40 -5.53 -1.58
N THR A 89 4.06 -4.73 -0.73
CA THR A 89 4.05 -3.27 -0.84
C THR A 89 4.68 -2.81 -2.15
N LEU A 90 5.86 -3.33 -2.51
CA LEU A 90 6.54 -3.00 -3.77
C LEU A 90 5.70 -3.41 -4.99
N GLY A 91 5.13 -4.62 -4.95
CA GLY A 91 4.25 -5.12 -6.01
C GLY A 91 3.02 -4.23 -6.21
N LEU A 92 2.37 -3.84 -5.13
CA LEU A 92 1.19 -2.96 -5.16
C LEU A 92 1.52 -1.56 -5.65
N VAL A 93 2.58 -0.92 -5.14
CA VAL A 93 3.04 0.40 -5.63
C VAL A 93 3.31 0.35 -7.12
N THR A 94 3.96 -0.71 -7.59
CA THR A 94 4.26 -0.92 -9.02
C THR A 94 2.95 -1.08 -9.83
N LEU A 95 2.02 -1.90 -9.35
CA LEU A 95 0.72 -2.11 -10.00
C LEU A 95 -0.07 -0.81 -10.08
N TYR A 96 -0.17 -0.06 -8.97
CA TYR A 96 -0.83 1.24 -8.95
C TYR A 96 -0.15 2.26 -9.88
N TYR A 97 1.18 2.25 -9.98
CA TYR A 97 1.90 3.07 -10.94
C TYR A 97 1.43 2.80 -12.38
N PHE A 98 1.33 1.53 -12.78
CA PHE A 98 0.87 1.18 -14.12
C PHE A 98 -0.60 1.57 -14.35
N LEU A 99 -1.47 1.32 -13.39
CA LEU A 99 -2.89 1.71 -13.47
C LEU A 99 -3.03 3.24 -13.56
N ASN A 100 -2.38 3.98 -12.68
CA ASN A 100 -2.39 5.44 -12.68
C ASN A 100 -1.83 5.99 -14.01
N THR A 101 -0.74 5.41 -14.53
CA THR A 101 -0.17 5.81 -15.82
C THR A 101 -1.18 5.64 -16.95
N ARG A 102 -1.97 4.56 -16.96
CA ARG A 102 -3.02 4.35 -17.97
C ARG A 102 -4.10 5.42 -17.88
N VAL A 103 -4.54 5.77 -16.67
CA VAL A 103 -5.54 6.82 -16.46
C VAL A 103 -4.99 8.20 -16.83
N VAL A 104 -3.75 8.53 -16.46
CA VAL A 104 -3.08 9.77 -16.86
C VAL A 104 -3.04 9.90 -18.38
N LYS A 105 -2.68 8.84 -19.12
CA LYS A 105 -2.69 8.83 -20.61
C LYS A 105 -4.08 9.05 -21.20
N LEU A 106 -5.15 8.65 -20.52
CA LEU A 106 -6.53 8.88 -20.95
C LEU A 106 -7.00 10.32 -20.73
N LEU A 107 -6.58 10.93 -19.61
CA LEU A 107 -7.00 12.26 -19.19
C LEU A 107 -6.16 13.38 -19.81
N VAL A 108 -4.85 13.12 -19.93
CA VAL A 108 -3.86 14.11 -20.35
C VAL A 108 -3.16 13.62 -21.61
N GLN A 109 -3.26 14.39 -22.68
CA GLN A 109 -2.55 14.11 -23.93
C GLN A 109 -1.09 14.58 -23.80
N GLY A 110 -0.13 13.69 -24.00
CA GLY A 110 1.30 14.00 -24.09
C GLY A 110 2.21 13.17 -23.20
N GLN A 111 3.43 12.93 -23.68
CA GLN A 111 4.45 12.16 -22.95
C GLN A 111 4.98 12.88 -21.71
N ARG A 112 4.87 14.24 -21.67
CA ARG A 112 5.34 15.05 -20.53
C ARG A 112 4.60 14.66 -19.23
N ALA A 113 3.27 14.48 -19.29
CA ALA A 113 2.49 14.09 -18.12
C ALA A 113 2.90 12.71 -17.56
N VAL A 114 3.25 11.77 -18.43
CA VAL A 114 3.73 10.45 -18.02
C VAL A 114 5.11 10.55 -17.33
N LYS A 115 6.00 11.41 -17.85
CA LYS A 115 7.31 11.65 -17.22
C LYS A 115 7.17 12.32 -15.85
N VAL A 116 6.27 13.31 -15.74
CA VAL A 116 5.96 13.97 -14.44
C VAL A 116 5.37 12.95 -13.45
N HIS A 117 4.48 12.08 -13.91
CA HIS A 117 3.91 11.01 -13.10
C HIS A 117 4.99 10.04 -12.59
N LEU A 118 5.90 9.60 -13.45
CA LEU A 118 7.03 8.76 -13.05
C LEU A 118 7.93 9.48 -12.03
N GLY A 119 8.27 10.75 -12.29
CA GLY A 119 9.06 11.57 -11.38
C GLY A 119 8.41 11.70 -10.00
N LEU A 120 7.09 11.92 -9.95
CA LEU A 120 6.32 11.98 -8.71
C LEU A 120 6.41 10.65 -7.93
N TYR A 121 6.23 9.51 -8.61
CA TYR A 121 6.32 8.20 -7.97
C TYR A 121 7.72 7.94 -7.40
N VAL A 122 8.76 8.15 -8.19
CA VAL A 122 10.15 7.94 -7.77
C VAL A 122 10.51 8.88 -6.61
N ALA A 123 10.14 10.15 -6.69
CA ALA A 123 10.44 11.13 -5.63
C ALA A 123 9.72 10.81 -4.32
N LEU A 124 8.41 10.55 -4.36
CA LEU A 124 7.63 10.26 -3.14
C LEU A 124 7.98 8.91 -2.55
N PHE A 125 8.20 7.88 -3.37
CA PHE A 125 8.61 6.58 -2.87
C PHE A 125 10.02 6.64 -2.26
N GLY A 126 10.97 7.29 -2.93
CA GLY A 126 12.32 7.52 -2.40
C GLY A 126 12.31 8.34 -1.11
N PHE A 127 11.48 9.39 -1.03
CA PHE A 127 11.29 10.19 0.18
C PHE A 127 10.68 9.36 1.33
N SER A 128 9.67 8.56 1.05
CA SER A 128 9.08 7.63 2.03
C SER A 128 10.11 6.65 2.59
N LEU A 129 10.92 6.05 1.71
CA LEU A 129 11.98 5.14 2.10
C LEU A 129 13.05 5.87 2.94
N GLY A 130 13.43 7.09 2.55
CA GLY A 130 14.37 7.92 3.30
C GLY A 130 13.90 8.23 4.71
N ILE A 131 12.63 8.64 4.87
CA ILE A 131 12.02 8.88 6.19
C ILE A 131 12.06 7.62 7.04
N PHE A 132 11.70 6.46 6.48
CA PHE A 132 11.71 5.19 7.20
C PHE A 132 13.12 4.81 7.68
N LEU A 133 14.12 4.93 6.81
CA LEU A 133 15.53 4.61 7.14
C LEU A 133 16.09 5.55 8.21
N ILE A 134 15.86 6.87 8.07
CA ILE A 134 16.30 7.87 9.04
C ILE A 134 15.62 7.61 10.39
N GLY A 135 14.29 7.40 10.40
CA GLY A 135 13.56 7.12 11.63
C GLY A 135 14.07 5.88 12.37
N LYS A 136 14.49 4.85 11.61
CA LYS A 136 15.11 3.66 12.19
C LYS A 136 16.45 3.97 12.86
N ILE A 137 17.27 4.83 12.25
CA ILE A 137 18.59 5.23 12.79
C ILE A 137 18.46 6.06 14.06
N ILE A 138 17.49 6.99 14.11
CA ILE A 138 17.31 7.90 15.26
C ILE A 138 16.38 7.35 16.34
N GLY A 139 15.91 6.09 16.22
CA GLY A 139 15.03 5.45 17.23
C GLY A 139 13.54 5.88 17.16
N MET A 140 13.11 6.59 16.10
CA MET A 140 11.73 7.04 15.88
C MET A 140 11.00 6.18 14.85
N GLN A 141 11.22 4.87 14.88
CA GLN A 141 10.77 3.93 13.86
C GLN A 141 9.24 3.94 13.66
N GLU A 142 8.45 4.00 14.72
CA GLU A 142 6.99 3.98 14.63
C GLU A 142 6.43 5.23 13.93
N SER A 143 6.87 6.42 14.34
CA SER A 143 6.45 7.68 13.73
C SER A 143 6.88 7.77 12.27
N ALA A 144 8.11 7.37 11.97
CA ALA A 144 8.63 7.34 10.60
C ALA A 144 7.86 6.34 9.72
N PHE A 145 7.51 5.18 10.26
CA PHE A 145 6.69 4.19 9.56
C PHE A 145 5.28 4.74 9.28
N ALA A 146 4.65 5.40 10.25
CA ALA A 146 3.32 6.00 10.07
C ALA A 146 3.31 7.07 8.97
N ILE A 147 4.33 7.93 8.92
CA ILE A 147 4.47 8.95 7.86
C ILE A 147 4.72 8.28 6.50
N SER A 148 5.67 7.34 6.44
CA SER A 148 5.99 6.60 5.21
C SER A 148 4.77 5.87 4.65
N ARG A 149 3.96 5.24 5.51
CA ARG A 149 2.71 4.57 5.12
C ARG A 149 1.70 5.54 4.48
N LYS A 150 1.58 6.77 5.00
CA LYS A 150 0.69 7.79 4.42
C LYS A 150 1.16 8.22 3.02
N ILE A 151 2.46 8.38 2.81
CA ILE A 151 3.04 8.73 1.51
C ILE A 151 2.82 7.59 0.50
N VAL A 152 3.07 6.35 0.90
CA VAL A 152 2.83 5.17 0.05
C VAL A 152 1.33 5.05 -0.26
N GLY A 153 0.44 5.24 0.72
CA GLY A 153 -1.01 5.25 0.51
C GLY A 153 -1.48 6.31 -0.48
N PHE A 154 -0.82 7.48 -0.53
CA PHE A 154 -1.08 8.48 -1.56
C PHE A 154 -0.74 7.95 -2.96
N LEU A 155 0.39 7.25 -3.13
CA LEU A 155 0.80 6.64 -4.39
C LEU A 155 -0.14 5.48 -4.80
N GLU A 156 -0.64 4.73 -3.86
CA GLU A 156 -1.59 3.63 -4.03
C GLU A 156 -3.05 4.11 -4.23
N SER A 157 -3.28 5.42 -4.40
CA SER A 157 -4.60 6.01 -4.55
C SER A 157 -4.76 6.73 -5.90
N PRO A 158 -6.01 6.97 -6.37
CA PRO A 158 -6.28 7.79 -7.53
C PRO A 158 -6.02 9.29 -7.30
N ILE A 159 -5.72 9.72 -6.08
CA ILE A 159 -5.47 11.13 -5.74
C ILE A 159 -4.24 11.67 -6.48
N SER A 160 -3.20 10.85 -6.66
CA SER A 160 -2.01 11.22 -7.44
C SER A 160 -2.35 11.62 -8.89
N ILE A 161 -3.36 10.99 -9.50
CA ILE A 161 -3.86 11.32 -10.84
C ILE A 161 -4.54 12.69 -10.83
N ALA A 162 -5.35 12.99 -9.80
CA ALA A 162 -6.05 14.26 -9.69
C ALA A 162 -5.07 15.44 -9.62
N PHE A 163 -3.97 15.29 -8.89
CA PHE A 163 -2.91 16.31 -8.83
C PHE A 163 -2.26 16.57 -10.19
N ILE A 164 -1.92 15.51 -10.93
CA ILE A 164 -1.32 15.64 -12.27
C ILE A 164 -2.29 16.29 -13.24
N TRP A 165 -3.55 15.86 -13.22
CA TRP A 165 -4.58 16.43 -14.07
C TRP A 165 -4.85 17.91 -13.77
N ALA A 166 -4.94 18.29 -12.48
CA ALA A 166 -5.11 19.68 -12.06
C ALA A 166 -3.93 20.56 -12.50
N GLY A 167 -2.70 20.09 -12.26
CA GLY A 167 -1.50 20.81 -12.70
C GLY A 167 -1.46 21.02 -14.22
N TYR A 168 -1.83 20.00 -15.00
CA TYR A 168 -1.92 20.12 -16.46
C TYR A 168 -3.00 21.12 -16.89
N LYS A 169 -4.15 21.14 -16.24
CA LYS A 169 -5.22 22.09 -16.54
C LYS A 169 -4.79 23.53 -16.21
N LEU A 170 -4.10 23.77 -15.12
CA LEU A 170 -3.56 25.09 -14.78
C LEU A 170 -2.54 25.58 -15.82
N GLU A 171 -1.64 24.72 -16.27
CA GLU A 171 -0.68 25.06 -17.34
C GLU A 171 -1.38 25.42 -18.64
N GLN A 172 -2.46 24.73 -19.01
CA GLN A 172 -3.25 25.08 -20.19
C GLN A 172 -3.92 26.46 -20.08
N LEU A 173 -4.49 26.78 -18.90
CA LEU A 173 -5.14 28.06 -18.65
C LEU A 173 -4.14 29.24 -18.69
N GLN A 174 -2.92 29.04 -18.22
CA GLN A 174 -1.86 30.05 -18.32
C GLN A 174 -1.49 30.34 -19.77
N LYS A 175 -1.29 29.32 -20.59
CA LYS A 175 -0.95 29.48 -22.01
C LYS A 175 -2.02 30.23 -22.82
N VAL A 176 -3.30 30.04 -22.47
CA VAL A 176 -4.41 30.77 -23.13
C VAL A 176 -4.44 32.25 -22.71
N LYS A 177 -3.94 32.59 -21.51
CA LYS A 177 -3.87 34.02 -21.08
C LYS A 177 -2.69 34.78 -21.67
N GLU A 178 -1.65 34.06 -22.08
CA GLU A 178 -0.42 34.64 -22.66
C GLU A 178 -0.48 34.76 -24.19
N SER A 179 -1.48 34.16 -24.84
CA SER A 179 -1.76 34.24 -26.28
C SER A 179 -2.79 35.34 -26.62
#